data_e8b4dfda03ea6104982013b09cfb27f8
#
_entry.id   e8b4dfda03ea6104982013b09cfb27f8
#
_cell.length_a   1.000
_cell.length_b   1.000
_cell.length_c   1.000
_cell.angle_alpha   90.00
_cell.angle_beta   90.00
_cell.angle_gamma   90.00
#
_symmetry.space_group_name_H-M   'P 1'
#
loop_
_entity.id
_entity.type
_entity.pdbx_description
1 polymer ?
#
loop_
_entity_poly.entity_id
_entity_poly.type
_entity_poly.pdbx_seq_one_letter_code
_entity_poly.pdbx_strand_id
1 'polypeptide(L)'
;KKNIKEAIDLLEKNKKDLDFLLLLIKIYYSIGETEKGAAVLKEAIEKNINHPRFNTSLSLRLLFKGDFENGFKLYENRSSKNKNYFKDIKEWNGENLRNKSIIVYNEQGLGDAIQFSKYLIPLSKIAQNIKFFVQDSIFDLFDNKINNLKISSKKSIDNNVADFKITLGSLIKFFYNKKINTNELSIKVEEKNKNYFKKIVNKNKLNVGLVWSGFIYGSGQPYRSIQLEKFKKILNLDANFFCLQNEVWEDDLPFFKKSKLKNYGHLNLKDITALIENLDLIVTVDTLFLHLASSLNKETWALLCIDPDWRWGELNKF
;
A
#
# COMPACT_ATOMS: atom_id res chain seq x y z
N LYS A 1 -1.55 23.52 15.53
CA LYS A 1 -0.31 24.21 15.04
C LYS A 1 0.64 24.54 16.21
N LYS A 2 0.14 25.08 17.36
CA LYS A 2 0.96 25.44 18.53
C LYS A 2 1.76 24.24 19.05
N ASN A 3 1.10 23.10 19.25
CA ASN A 3 1.73 21.88 19.77
C ASN A 3 2.81 21.31 18.84
N ILE A 4 2.68 21.50 17.52
CA ILE A 4 3.69 21.03 16.55
C ILE A 4 4.97 21.87 16.67
N LYS A 5 4.84 23.20 16.83
CA LYS A 5 6.00 24.08 17.01
C LYS A 5 6.76 23.73 18.29
N GLU A 6 6.04 23.58 19.41
CA GLU A 6 6.62 23.16 20.68
C GLU A 6 7.33 21.80 20.59
N ALA A 7 6.75 20.84 19.86
CA ALA A 7 7.36 19.54 19.62
C ALA A 7 8.66 19.66 18.79
N ILE A 8 8.66 20.49 17.74
CA ILE A 8 9.86 20.76 16.93
C ILE A 8 10.94 21.37 17.80
N ASP A 9 10.62 22.42 18.57
CA ASP A 9 11.57 23.11 19.44
C ASP A 9 12.20 22.18 20.49
N LEU A 10 11.43 21.23 21.02
CA LEU A 10 11.92 20.19 21.93
C LEU A 10 12.86 19.21 21.25
N LEU A 11 12.47 18.72 20.06
CA LEU A 11 13.25 17.74 19.30
C LEU A 11 14.56 18.34 18.77
N GLU A 12 14.53 19.60 18.33
CA GLU A 12 15.73 20.34 17.87
C GLU A 12 16.79 20.47 18.97
N LYS A 13 16.35 20.64 20.23
CA LYS A 13 17.27 20.70 21.39
C LYS A 13 17.87 19.34 21.77
N ASN A 14 17.27 18.24 21.30
CA ASN A 14 17.63 16.88 21.70
C ASN A 14 18.09 16.00 20.51
N LYS A 15 18.73 16.59 19.50
CA LYS A 15 19.20 15.90 18.27
C LYS A 15 20.24 14.79 18.50
N LYS A 16 20.70 14.56 19.71
CA LYS A 16 21.61 13.45 20.05
C LYS A 16 20.88 12.11 20.12
N ASP A 17 19.57 12.12 20.37
CA ASP A 17 18.74 10.92 20.41
C ASP A 17 18.26 10.54 18.99
N LEU A 18 18.51 9.30 18.60
CA LEU A 18 18.16 8.77 17.26
C LEU A 18 16.65 8.75 17.03
N ASP A 19 15.86 8.44 18.04
CA ASP A 19 14.39 8.39 17.93
C ASP A 19 13.83 9.80 17.77
N PHE A 20 14.43 10.77 18.45
CA PHE A 20 14.05 12.19 18.32
C PHE A 20 14.40 12.74 16.93
N LEU A 21 15.56 12.39 16.38
CA LEU A 21 15.92 12.75 14.99
C LEU A 21 14.93 12.16 13.97
N LEU A 22 14.59 10.89 14.10
CA LEU A 22 13.62 10.24 13.21
C LEU A 22 12.23 10.86 13.33
N LEU A 23 11.80 11.21 14.54
CA LEU A 23 10.54 11.88 14.77
C LEU A 23 10.54 13.31 14.19
N LEU A 24 11.63 14.05 14.35
CA LEU A 24 11.80 15.39 13.78
C LEU A 24 11.73 15.37 12.26
N ILE A 25 12.43 14.44 11.61
CA ILE A 25 12.39 14.21 10.17
C ILE A 25 10.93 13.96 9.73
N LYS A 26 10.24 13.06 10.41
CA LYS A 26 8.84 12.72 10.11
C LYS A 26 7.91 13.93 10.26
N ILE A 27 8.08 14.72 11.31
CA ILE A 27 7.27 15.93 11.52
C ILE A 27 7.50 16.94 10.40
N TYR A 28 8.75 17.26 10.07
CA TYR A 28 9.03 18.21 9.00
C TYR A 28 8.39 17.79 7.66
N TYR A 29 8.51 16.54 7.27
CA TYR A 29 7.85 16.06 6.05
C TYR A 29 6.32 16.15 6.16
N SER A 30 5.74 15.74 7.29
CA SER A 30 4.28 15.75 7.48
C SER A 30 3.63 17.14 7.45
N ILE A 31 4.41 18.19 7.67
CA ILE A 31 3.94 19.60 7.59
C ILE A 31 4.37 20.31 6.31
N GLY A 32 5.04 19.59 5.39
CA GLY A 32 5.50 20.12 4.11
C GLY A 32 6.83 20.88 4.13
N GLU A 33 7.53 20.88 5.26
CA GLU A 33 8.87 21.49 5.41
C GLU A 33 9.96 20.53 4.89
N THR A 34 9.85 20.15 3.64
CA THR A 34 10.63 19.06 3.01
C THR A 34 12.13 19.32 3.04
N GLU A 35 12.57 20.57 2.82
CA GLU A 35 14.00 20.95 2.85
C GLU A 35 14.60 20.80 4.25
N LYS A 36 13.86 21.19 5.29
CA LYS A 36 14.31 20.99 6.67
C LYS A 36 14.40 19.51 7.02
N GLY A 37 13.37 18.74 6.66
CA GLY A 37 13.40 17.30 6.84
C GLY A 37 14.58 16.62 6.15
N ALA A 38 14.89 17.03 4.90
CA ALA A 38 16.02 16.53 4.15
C ALA A 38 17.38 16.90 4.79
N ALA A 39 17.52 18.14 5.28
CA ALA A 39 18.74 18.59 5.96
C ALA A 39 19.00 17.78 7.24
N VAL A 40 17.97 17.58 8.09
CA VAL A 40 18.09 16.76 9.31
C VAL A 40 18.40 15.31 8.98
N LEU A 41 17.78 14.76 7.94
CA LEU A 41 18.05 13.37 7.49
C LEU A 41 19.49 13.22 7.01
N LYS A 42 20.00 14.17 6.22
CA LYS A 42 21.38 14.18 5.75
C LYS A 42 22.37 14.23 6.93
N GLU A 43 22.18 15.14 7.87
CA GLU A 43 22.99 15.25 9.09
C GLU A 43 22.98 13.93 9.90
N ALA A 44 21.81 13.32 10.05
CA ALA A 44 21.66 12.07 10.78
C ALA A 44 22.40 10.90 10.09
N ILE A 45 22.39 10.85 8.77
CA ILE A 45 23.09 9.82 7.99
C ILE A 45 24.60 10.02 8.09
N GLU A 46 25.09 11.25 8.00
CA GLU A 46 26.53 11.56 8.14
C GLU A 46 27.08 11.13 9.51
N LYS A 47 26.27 11.27 10.57
CA LYS A 47 26.62 10.84 11.93
C LYS A 47 26.43 9.35 12.21
N ASN A 48 25.51 8.68 11.50
CA ASN A 48 25.05 7.32 11.77
C ASN A 48 24.93 6.49 10.49
N ILE A 49 25.95 6.49 9.66
CA ILE A 49 25.98 5.99 8.26
C ILE A 49 25.33 4.60 8.08
N ASN A 50 25.42 3.70 9.03
CA ASN A 50 24.91 2.33 8.89
C ASN A 50 23.66 2.04 9.73
N HIS A 51 22.91 3.06 10.19
CA HIS A 51 21.72 2.82 10.98
C HIS A 51 20.51 2.48 10.08
N PRO A 52 19.90 1.27 10.17
CA PRO A 52 18.88 0.81 9.23
C PRO A 52 17.67 1.72 9.09
N ARG A 53 17.24 2.39 10.18
CA ARG A 53 16.08 3.29 10.17
C ARG A 53 16.33 4.56 9.36
N PHE A 54 17.54 5.14 9.40
CA PHE A 54 17.90 6.27 8.55
C PHE A 54 18.02 5.86 7.10
N ASN A 55 18.64 4.71 6.82
CA ASN A 55 18.73 4.17 5.48
C ASN A 55 17.34 3.93 4.88
N THR A 56 16.40 3.43 5.67
CA THR A 56 14.99 3.28 5.24
C THR A 56 14.35 4.64 4.94
N SER A 57 14.53 5.63 5.82
CA SER A 57 13.97 6.98 5.60
C SER A 57 14.56 7.65 4.37
N LEU A 58 15.87 7.52 4.14
CA LEU A 58 16.53 8.02 2.93
C LEU A 58 16.03 7.29 1.68
N SER A 59 15.89 5.97 1.75
CA SER A 59 15.34 5.15 0.67
C SER A 59 13.99 5.68 0.19
N LEU A 60 13.05 5.93 1.12
CA LEU A 60 11.72 6.43 0.78
C LEU A 60 11.78 7.80 0.07
N ARG A 61 12.73 8.67 0.44
CA ARG A 61 12.92 9.97 -0.22
C ARG A 61 13.54 9.84 -1.62
N LEU A 62 14.51 8.96 -1.78
CA LEU A 62 15.11 8.68 -3.10
C LEU A 62 14.05 8.09 -4.06
N LEU A 63 13.29 7.11 -3.59
CA LEU A 63 12.21 6.51 -4.36
C LEU A 63 11.13 7.55 -4.74
N PHE A 64 10.74 8.40 -3.80
CA PHE A 64 9.78 9.48 -4.05
C PHE A 64 10.27 10.46 -5.14
N LYS A 65 11.57 10.77 -5.15
CA LYS A 65 12.22 11.62 -6.17
C LYS A 65 12.49 10.91 -7.50
N GLY A 66 12.25 9.60 -7.58
CA GLY A 66 12.49 8.79 -8.79
C GLY A 66 13.92 8.26 -8.93
N ASP A 67 14.76 8.39 -7.90
CA ASP A 67 16.05 7.71 -7.84
C ASP A 67 15.84 6.26 -7.38
N PHE A 68 15.33 5.45 -8.30
CA PHE A 68 14.94 4.08 -8.01
C PHE A 68 16.15 3.18 -7.73
N GLU A 69 17.28 3.40 -8.39
CA GLU A 69 18.48 2.57 -8.21
C GLU A 69 19.00 2.65 -6.77
N ASN A 70 19.31 3.85 -6.29
CA ASN A 70 19.80 4.06 -4.93
C ASN A 70 18.69 3.81 -3.89
N GLY A 71 17.47 4.19 -4.21
CA GLY A 71 16.30 4.01 -3.36
C GLY A 71 16.07 2.53 -3.05
N PHE A 72 15.95 1.65 -4.04
CA PHE A 72 15.71 0.21 -3.80
C PHE A 72 16.91 -0.48 -3.14
N LYS A 73 18.13 -0.04 -3.38
CA LYS A 73 19.31 -0.55 -2.68
C LYS A 73 19.22 -0.32 -1.17
N LEU A 74 18.81 0.87 -0.75
CA LEU A 74 18.60 1.20 0.66
C LEU A 74 17.29 0.65 1.23
N TYR A 75 16.27 0.40 0.40
CA TYR A 75 14.96 -0.16 0.81
C TYR A 75 15.08 -1.54 1.44
N GLU A 76 16.17 -2.23 1.18
CA GLU A 76 16.48 -3.51 1.81
C GLU A 76 16.71 -3.42 3.34
N ASN A 77 16.89 -2.22 3.90
CA ASN A 77 17.01 -1.97 5.34
C ASN A 77 15.65 -1.85 6.07
N ARG A 78 14.52 -1.94 5.36
CA ARG A 78 13.19 -1.80 5.96
C ARG A 78 12.92 -2.90 7.00
N SER A 79 12.33 -2.51 8.12
CA SER A 79 12.06 -3.43 9.25
C SER A 79 11.09 -4.56 8.90
N SER A 80 10.17 -4.35 7.95
CA SER A 80 9.22 -5.37 7.49
C SER A 80 9.92 -6.60 6.89
N LYS A 81 11.11 -6.43 6.31
CA LYS A 81 11.93 -7.51 5.74
C LYS A 81 12.40 -8.51 6.80
N ASN A 82 12.51 -8.10 8.06
CA ASN A 82 12.99 -8.96 9.15
C ASN A 82 12.01 -10.10 9.52
N LYS A 83 10.78 -10.09 9.01
CA LYS A 83 9.84 -11.22 9.14
C LYS A 83 10.27 -12.37 8.23
N ASN A 84 11.25 -13.14 8.68
CA ASN A 84 11.79 -14.27 7.92
C ASN A 84 11.03 -15.56 8.21
N TYR A 85 10.08 -15.89 7.33
CA TYR A 85 9.28 -17.13 7.44
C TYR A 85 10.02 -18.39 6.94
N PHE A 86 11.09 -18.24 6.16
CA PHE A 86 11.79 -19.33 5.48
C PHE A 86 13.29 -19.26 5.76
N LYS A 87 13.69 -19.48 7.04
CA LYS A 87 15.07 -19.24 7.53
C LYS A 87 16.12 -20.01 6.75
N ASP A 88 15.82 -21.26 6.38
CA ASP A 88 16.76 -22.19 5.77
C ASP A 88 16.84 -22.05 4.23
N ILE A 89 16.03 -21.20 3.63
CA ILE A 89 16.03 -20.97 2.19
C ILE A 89 16.88 -19.73 1.87
N LYS A 90 17.77 -19.87 0.87
CA LYS A 90 18.67 -18.81 0.43
C LYS A 90 17.90 -17.61 -0.11
N GLU A 91 18.29 -16.41 0.28
CA GLU A 91 17.75 -15.15 -0.30
C GLU A 91 18.22 -15.01 -1.75
N TRP A 92 17.29 -14.71 -2.67
CA TRP A 92 17.59 -14.44 -4.07
C TRP A 92 18.13 -13.03 -4.27
N ASN A 93 19.31 -12.92 -4.88
CA ASN A 93 19.98 -11.65 -5.16
C ASN A 93 20.26 -11.44 -6.66
N GLY A 94 19.47 -12.08 -7.54
CA GLY A 94 19.60 -11.94 -8.98
C GLY A 94 20.29 -13.13 -9.66
N GLU A 95 20.51 -14.24 -8.94
CA GLU A 95 21.07 -15.46 -9.52
C GLU A 95 20.17 -16.02 -10.61
N ASN A 96 20.73 -16.81 -11.52
CA ASN A 96 19.98 -17.47 -12.58
C ASN A 96 18.91 -18.42 -12.00
N LEU A 97 17.64 -18.19 -12.35
CA LEU A 97 16.50 -19.00 -11.90
C LEU A 97 16.07 -20.07 -12.90
N ARG A 98 16.82 -20.27 -13.99
CA ARG A 98 16.52 -21.36 -14.93
C ARG A 98 16.63 -22.71 -14.21
N ASN A 99 15.58 -23.53 -14.29
CA ASN A 99 15.43 -24.78 -13.57
C ASN A 99 15.46 -24.63 -12.02
N LYS A 100 15.11 -23.47 -11.49
CA LYS A 100 15.07 -23.16 -10.06
C LYS A 100 13.68 -22.72 -9.61
N SER A 101 13.36 -23.09 -8.38
CA SER A 101 12.15 -22.69 -7.70
C SER A 101 12.41 -21.49 -6.77
N ILE A 102 11.42 -20.60 -6.67
CA ILE A 102 11.51 -19.44 -5.79
C ILE A 102 10.22 -19.25 -4.99
N ILE A 103 10.36 -18.96 -3.70
CA ILE A 103 9.29 -18.49 -2.84
C ILE A 103 9.30 -16.97 -2.82
N VAL A 104 8.16 -16.38 -3.16
CA VAL A 104 7.88 -14.95 -2.93
C VAL A 104 6.87 -14.82 -1.81
N TYR A 105 7.09 -13.95 -0.86
CA TYR A 105 6.13 -13.72 0.23
C TYR A 105 5.91 -12.24 0.49
N ASN A 106 4.64 -11.87 0.74
CA ASN A 106 4.32 -10.48 1.07
C ASN A 106 4.62 -10.21 2.54
N GLU A 107 5.48 -9.23 2.82
CA GLU A 107 5.86 -8.81 4.17
C GLU A 107 5.18 -7.51 4.62
N GLN A 108 4.45 -6.87 3.73
CA GLN A 108 3.80 -5.57 3.93
C GLN A 108 2.27 -5.68 3.99
N GLY A 109 1.56 -4.58 3.74
CA GLY A 109 0.11 -4.52 3.79
C GLY A 109 -0.60 -5.24 2.63
N LEU A 110 -1.92 -5.33 2.71
CA LEU A 110 -2.76 -5.93 1.66
C LEU A 110 -2.69 -5.14 0.35
N GLY A 111 -2.66 -3.80 0.45
CA GLY A 111 -2.52 -2.92 -0.71
C GLY A 111 -1.21 -3.14 -1.44
N ASP A 112 -0.09 -3.30 -0.68
CA ASP A 112 1.23 -3.61 -1.25
C ASP A 112 1.21 -4.95 -1.98
N ALA A 113 0.55 -5.97 -1.41
CA ALA A 113 0.41 -7.27 -2.04
C ALA A 113 -0.30 -7.18 -3.40
N ILE A 114 -1.38 -6.41 -3.48
CA ILE A 114 -2.13 -6.21 -4.73
C ILE A 114 -1.28 -5.41 -5.74
N GLN A 115 -0.72 -4.28 -5.33
CA GLN A 115 0.02 -3.38 -6.21
C GLN A 115 1.28 -4.04 -6.79
N PHE A 116 2.02 -4.77 -5.94
CA PHE A 116 3.33 -5.31 -6.32
C PHE A 116 3.27 -6.73 -6.88
N SER A 117 2.14 -7.42 -6.79
CA SER A 117 1.96 -8.75 -7.39
C SER A 117 2.27 -8.77 -8.89
N LYS A 118 2.10 -7.65 -9.60
CA LYS A 118 2.47 -7.51 -11.02
C LYS A 118 3.92 -7.90 -11.32
N TYR A 119 4.84 -7.77 -10.34
CA TYR A 119 6.24 -8.15 -10.52
C TYR A 119 6.47 -9.67 -10.53
N LEU A 120 5.47 -10.46 -10.17
CA LEU A 120 5.50 -11.91 -10.36
C LEU A 120 5.45 -12.29 -11.85
N ILE A 121 4.89 -11.44 -12.71
CA ILE A 121 4.80 -11.67 -14.16
C ILE A 121 6.20 -11.74 -14.81
N PRO A 122 7.09 -10.72 -14.68
CA PRO A 122 8.45 -10.85 -15.22
C PRO A 122 9.28 -11.92 -14.49
N LEU A 123 9.04 -12.19 -13.21
CA LEU A 123 9.69 -13.28 -12.50
C LEU A 123 9.32 -14.64 -13.10
N SER A 124 8.08 -14.85 -13.52
CA SER A 124 7.61 -16.11 -14.11
C SER A 124 8.29 -16.45 -15.44
N LYS A 125 8.82 -15.46 -16.13
CA LYS A 125 9.56 -15.67 -17.41
C LYS A 125 10.97 -16.20 -17.20
N ILE A 126 11.52 -16.14 -15.98
CA ILE A 126 12.90 -16.55 -15.67
C ILE A 126 13.00 -17.67 -14.64
N ALA A 127 11.99 -17.89 -13.81
CA ALA A 127 11.95 -18.93 -12.80
C ALA A 127 11.21 -20.18 -13.31
N GLN A 128 11.64 -21.38 -12.88
CA GLN A 128 10.94 -22.62 -13.21
C GLN A 128 9.59 -22.73 -12.50
N ASN A 129 9.57 -22.46 -11.19
CA ASN A 129 8.37 -22.50 -10.36
C ASN A 129 8.38 -21.39 -9.34
N ILE A 130 7.23 -20.76 -9.13
CA ILE A 130 7.02 -19.70 -8.14
C ILE A 130 5.93 -20.13 -7.17
N LYS A 131 6.20 -20.00 -5.87
CA LYS A 131 5.18 -20.05 -4.83
C LYS A 131 5.04 -18.66 -4.22
N PHE A 132 3.88 -18.03 -4.36
CA PHE A 132 3.59 -16.72 -3.78
C PHE A 132 2.71 -16.86 -2.55
N PHE A 133 3.24 -16.46 -1.40
CA PHE A 133 2.49 -16.46 -0.13
C PHE A 133 2.00 -15.05 0.21
N VAL A 134 0.69 -14.95 0.37
CA VAL A 134 -0.01 -13.69 0.64
C VAL A 134 -1.01 -13.88 1.78
N GLN A 135 -1.52 -12.79 2.35
CA GLN A 135 -2.49 -12.84 3.45
C GLN A 135 -3.78 -13.56 3.02
N ASP A 136 -4.38 -14.30 3.97
CA ASP A 136 -5.55 -15.14 3.75
C ASP A 136 -6.76 -14.39 3.17
N SER A 137 -6.92 -13.13 3.56
CA SER A 137 -8.05 -12.32 3.13
C SER A 137 -8.04 -11.96 1.65
N ILE A 138 -6.90 -12.11 0.95
CA ILE A 138 -6.76 -11.70 -0.46
C ILE A 138 -6.20 -12.78 -1.37
N PHE A 139 -5.75 -13.96 -0.87
CA PHE A 139 -5.07 -14.94 -1.72
C PHE A 139 -5.96 -15.49 -2.84
N ASP A 140 -7.25 -15.59 -2.59
CA ASP A 140 -8.25 -16.09 -3.54
C ASP A 140 -8.92 -15.00 -4.38
N LEU A 141 -8.50 -13.75 -4.23
CA LEU A 141 -8.90 -12.64 -5.12
C LEU A 141 -8.10 -12.63 -6.43
N PHE A 142 -6.97 -13.32 -6.51
CA PHE A 142 -6.14 -13.28 -7.70
C PHE A 142 -6.69 -14.19 -8.81
N ASP A 143 -6.85 -13.63 -10.03
CA ASP A 143 -7.02 -14.36 -11.27
C ASP A 143 -5.64 -14.63 -11.87
N ASN A 144 -5.15 -15.84 -11.63
CA ASN A 144 -3.81 -16.26 -12.04
C ASN A 144 -3.86 -17.12 -13.29
N LYS A 145 -3.30 -16.62 -14.40
CA LYS A 145 -3.14 -17.32 -15.68
C LYS A 145 -1.71 -17.80 -15.93
N ILE A 146 -0.82 -17.62 -14.95
CA ILE A 146 0.59 -18.00 -15.06
C ILE A 146 0.76 -19.45 -14.60
N ASN A 147 1.13 -20.34 -15.51
CA ASN A 147 1.18 -21.79 -15.26
C ASN A 147 2.18 -22.20 -14.17
N ASN A 148 3.32 -21.52 -14.08
CA ASN A 148 4.38 -21.82 -13.10
C ASN A 148 4.29 -21.00 -11.81
N LEU A 149 3.18 -20.29 -11.59
CA LEU A 149 2.92 -19.52 -10.35
C LEU A 149 1.79 -20.20 -9.55
N LYS A 150 2.09 -20.55 -8.30
CA LYS A 150 1.09 -20.98 -7.31
C LYS A 150 0.93 -19.89 -6.25
N ILE A 151 -0.29 -19.37 -6.10
CA ILE A 151 -0.64 -18.43 -5.03
C ILE A 151 -1.22 -19.22 -3.85
N SER A 152 -0.79 -18.90 -2.65
CA SER A 152 -1.17 -19.61 -1.42
C SER A 152 -1.35 -18.65 -0.25
N SER A 153 -2.19 -19.05 0.69
CA SER A 153 -2.35 -18.36 1.96
C SER A 153 -1.09 -18.49 2.83
N LYS A 154 -0.75 -17.46 3.58
CA LYS A 154 0.34 -17.51 4.57
C LYS A 154 0.13 -18.56 5.66
N LYS A 155 -1.10 -19.01 5.90
CA LYS A 155 -1.38 -20.12 6.83
C LYS A 155 -0.82 -21.46 6.36
N SER A 156 -0.54 -21.61 5.07
CA SER A 156 0.00 -22.83 4.46
C SER A 156 1.53 -22.81 4.26
N ILE A 157 2.25 -22.01 5.06
CA ILE A 157 3.72 -21.83 4.92
C ILE A 157 4.51 -23.08 5.32
N ASP A 158 3.98 -23.96 6.14
CA ASP A 158 4.71 -25.11 6.70
C ASP A 158 5.27 -26.05 5.63
N ASN A 159 6.52 -26.53 5.85
CA ASN A 159 7.23 -27.52 5.04
C ASN A 159 7.45 -27.15 3.57
N ASN A 160 7.50 -25.87 3.24
CA ASN A 160 7.78 -25.42 1.87
C ASN A 160 9.28 -25.40 1.58
N VAL A 161 9.67 -26.06 0.49
CA VAL A 161 11.05 -26.11 0.00
C VAL A 161 11.12 -25.35 -1.34
N ALA A 162 12.19 -24.58 -1.52
CA ALA A 162 12.55 -23.93 -2.76
C ALA A 162 14.06 -23.66 -2.80
N ASP A 163 14.61 -23.42 -3.99
CA ASP A 163 16.04 -23.05 -4.13
C ASP A 163 16.31 -21.65 -3.56
N PHE A 164 15.34 -20.76 -3.73
CA PHE A 164 15.46 -19.36 -3.32
C PHE A 164 14.17 -18.84 -2.67
N LYS A 165 14.32 -17.74 -1.92
CA LYS A 165 13.21 -16.92 -1.42
C LYS A 165 13.47 -15.44 -1.66
N ILE A 166 12.39 -14.64 -1.68
CA ILE A 166 12.46 -13.19 -1.69
C ILE A 166 11.16 -12.60 -1.14
N THR A 167 11.24 -11.45 -0.48
CA THR A 167 10.04 -10.68 -0.16
C THR A 167 9.50 -9.97 -1.40
N LEU A 168 8.18 -9.77 -1.44
CA LEU A 168 7.54 -9.08 -2.56
C LEU A 168 8.07 -7.65 -2.74
N GLY A 169 8.32 -6.93 -1.64
CA GLY A 169 8.89 -5.59 -1.68
C GLY A 169 10.34 -5.54 -2.19
N SER A 170 11.14 -6.61 -1.97
CA SER A 170 12.51 -6.71 -2.52
C SER A 170 12.52 -7.13 -3.99
N LEU A 171 11.47 -7.80 -4.47
CA LEU A 171 11.36 -8.20 -5.86
C LEU A 171 11.33 -7.01 -6.82
N ILE A 172 10.78 -5.89 -6.37
CA ILE A 172 10.62 -4.67 -7.17
C ILE A 172 11.95 -4.19 -7.75
N LYS A 173 13.04 -4.23 -6.99
CA LYS A 173 14.37 -3.74 -7.43
C LYS A 173 14.88 -4.39 -8.73
N PHE A 174 14.42 -5.59 -9.05
CA PHE A 174 14.84 -6.31 -10.27
C PHE A 174 13.98 -5.97 -11.50
N PHE A 175 12.80 -5.39 -11.29
CA PHE A 175 11.80 -5.25 -12.35
C PHE A 175 11.13 -3.87 -12.42
N TYR A 176 11.50 -2.89 -11.58
CA TYR A 176 10.82 -1.58 -11.52
C TYR A 176 10.80 -0.84 -12.86
N ASN A 177 11.81 -1.04 -13.71
CA ASN A 177 11.94 -0.42 -15.03
C ASN A 177 11.29 -1.23 -16.17
N LYS A 178 10.65 -2.37 -15.88
CA LYS A 178 10.00 -3.20 -16.88
C LYS A 178 8.57 -2.74 -17.14
N LYS A 179 8.21 -2.63 -18.42
CA LYS A 179 6.79 -2.48 -18.80
C LYS A 179 6.11 -3.83 -18.61
N ILE A 180 5.10 -3.88 -17.74
CA ILE A 180 4.42 -5.11 -17.34
C ILE A 180 2.98 -5.08 -17.86
N ASN A 181 2.59 -6.13 -18.61
CA ASN A 181 1.20 -6.36 -18.96
C ASN A 181 0.53 -7.18 -17.86
N THR A 182 -0.44 -6.61 -17.17
CA THR A 182 -1.11 -7.21 -16.01
C THR A 182 -2.21 -8.21 -16.34
N ASN A 183 -2.47 -8.51 -17.60
CA ASN A 183 -3.53 -9.46 -18.02
C ASN A 183 -3.27 -10.91 -17.59
N GLU A 184 -2.01 -11.27 -17.28
CA GLU A 184 -1.63 -12.62 -16.84
C GLU A 184 -1.89 -12.83 -15.33
N LEU A 185 -1.96 -11.76 -14.55
CA LEU A 185 -2.24 -11.79 -13.11
C LEU A 185 -3.04 -10.53 -12.74
N SER A 186 -4.29 -10.71 -12.41
CA SER A 186 -5.24 -9.64 -12.10
C SER A 186 -6.07 -9.96 -10.87
N ILE A 187 -6.94 -9.04 -10.48
CA ILE A 187 -7.95 -9.29 -9.44
C ILE A 187 -9.21 -9.82 -10.10
N LYS A 188 -9.73 -10.93 -9.59
CA LYS A 188 -10.94 -11.57 -10.10
C LYS A 188 -12.18 -11.10 -9.33
N VAL A 189 -13.26 -10.92 -10.07
CA VAL A 189 -14.60 -10.68 -9.52
C VAL A 189 -15.48 -11.85 -9.92
N GLU A 190 -16.09 -12.50 -8.94
CA GLU A 190 -17.03 -13.59 -9.20
C GLU A 190 -18.33 -13.04 -9.81
N GLU A 191 -18.75 -13.57 -10.95
CA GLU A 191 -19.94 -13.11 -11.68
C GLU A 191 -21.21 -13.14 -10.82
N LYS A 192 -21.36 -14.12 -9.93
CA LYS A 192 -22.48 -14.20 -8.99
C LYS A 192 -22.55 -12.95 -8.11
N ASN A 193 -21.42 -12.56 -7.51
CA ASN A 193 -21.32 -11.42 -6.61
C ASN A 193 -21.48 -10.11 -7.38
N LYS A 194 -20.86 -10.00 -8.56
CA LYS A 194 -21.03 -8.86 -9.46
C LYS A 194 -22.49 -8.62 -9.82
N ASN A 195 -23.22 -9.68 -10.21
CA ASN A 195 -24.64 -9.60 -10.56
C ASN A 195 -25.53 -9.27 -9.35
N TYR A 196 -25.15 -9.68 -8.14
CA TYR A 196 -25.84 -9.28 -6.92
C TYR A 196 -25.73 -7.77 -6.70
N PHE A 197 -24.52 -7.21 -6.68
CA PHE A 197 -24.29 -5.78 -6.45
C PHE A 197 -24.78 -4.89 -7.60
N LYS A 198 -24.84 -5.39 -8.83
CA LYS A 198 -25.45 -4.70 -9.98
C LYS A 198 -26.90 -4.31 -9.73
N LYS A 199 -27.64 -5.05 -8.89
CA LYS A 199 -29.02 -4.73 -8.53
C LYS A 199 -29.13 -3.67 -7.43
N ILE A 200 -28.04 -3.41 -6.70
CA ILE A 200 -27.99 -2.47 -5.57
C ILE A 200 -27.66 -1.06 -6.06
N VAL A 201 -26.85 -0.94 -7.10
CA VAL A 201 -26.49 0.36 -7.69
C VAL A 201 -27.62 0.92 -8.54
N ASN A 202 -27.79 2.22 -8.48
CA ASN A 202 -28.81 2.91 -9.31
C ASN A 202 -28.18 3.37 -10.63
N LYS A 203 -28.62 2.83 -11.73
CA LYS A 203 -28.12 3.16 -13.07
C LYS A 203 -28.37 4.60 -13.51
N ASN A 204 -29.31 5.29 -12.89
CA ASN A 204 -29.69 6.67 -13.26
C ASN A 204 -28.97 7.72 -12.41
N LYS A 205 -28.07 7.32 -11.50
CA LYS A 205 -27.31 8.22 -10.63
C LYS A 205 -25.87 7.74 -10.53
N LEU A 206 -24.96 8.68 -10.36
CA LEU A 206 -23.56 8.38 -10.07
C LEU A 206 -23.45 7.59 -8.75
N ASN A 207 -22.75 6.47 -8.78
CA ASN A 207 -22.52 5.59 -7.64
C ASN A 207 -21.06 5.74 -7.20
N VAL A 208 -20.83 6.34 -6.04
CA VAL A 208 -19.50 6.71 -5.55
C VAL A 208 -19.16 5.88 -4.31
N GLY A 209 -18.07 5.14 -4.38
CA GLY A 209 -17.46 4.50 -3.22
C GLY A 209 -16.58 5.50 -2.47
N LEU A 210 -16.71 5.56 -1.15
CA LEU A 210 -15.96 6.50 -0.31
C LEU A 210 -15.19 5.77 0.78
N VAL A 211 -13.89 6.12 0.89
CA VAL A 211 -12.98 5.72 1.97
C VAL A 211 -12.20 6.94 2.42
N TRP A 212 -12.42 7.41 3.64
CA TRP A 212 -11.84 8.67 4.15
C TRP A 212 -10.80 8.48 5.24
N SER A 213 -10.64 7.26 5.74
CA SER A 213 -9.62 6.93 6.75
C SER A 213 -8.98 5.57 6.50
N GLY A 214 -7.75 5.41 6.97
CA GLY A 214 -7.09 4.11 7.02
C GLY A 214 -7.38 3.39 8.34
N PHE A 215 -6.73 2.23 8.52
CA PHE A 215 -6.79 1.44 9.74
C PHE A 215 -6.34 2.27 10.95
N ILE A 216 -7.13 2.28 12.04
CA ILE A 216 -6.94 3.16 13.21
C ILE A 216 -5.53 3.02 13.83
N TYR A 217 -5.02 1.79 13.91
CA TYR A 217 -3.69 1.49 14.45
C TYR A 217 -2.60 1.41 13.39
N GLY A 218 -2.90 1.82 12.15
CA GLY A 218 -1.95 1.76 11.04
C GLY A 218 -0.84 2.80 11.14
N SER A 219 0.35 2.48 10.65
CA SER A 219 1.43 3.46 10.48
C SER A 219 0.98 4.58 9.54
N GLY A 220 1.32 5.82 9.88
CA GLY A 220 0.93 6.99 9.07
C GLY A 220 -0.44 7.60 9.41
N GLN A 221 -1.19 7.03 10.35
CA GLN A 221 -2.36 7.69 10.93
C GLN A 221 -1.91 8.73 11.99
N PRO A 222 -2.59 9.87 12.11
CA PRO A 222 -3.78 10.31 11.37
C PRO A 222 -3.49 11.07 10.05
N TYR A 223 -2.24 11.16 9.61
CA TYR A 223 -1.81 12.08 8.53
C TYR A 223 -2.49 11.84 7.19
N ARG A 224 -2.89 10.61 6.87
CA ARG A 224 -3.59 10.27 5.62
C ARG A 224 -5.11 10.15 5.77
N SER A 225 -5.67 10.41 6.97
CA SER A 225 -7.12 10.36 7.20
C SER A 225 -7.72 11.75 7.15
N ILE A 226 -8.97 11.82 6.69
CA ILE A 226 -9.76 13.04 6.57
C ILE A 226 -11.03 12.81 7.40
N GLN A 227 -11.39 13.74 8.26
CA GLN A 227 -12.67 13.66 8.99
C GLN A 227 -13.85 13.61 8.03
N LEU A 228 -14.79 12.71 8.25
CA LEU A 228 -15.93 12.50 7.36
C LEU A 228 -16.77 13.78 7.14
N GLU A 229 -16.87 14.64 8.14
CA GLU A 229 -17.61 15.90 8.02
C GLU A 229 -17.08 16.83 6.92
N LYS A 230 -15.77 16.73 6.58
CA LYS A 230 -15.19 17.51 5.47
C LYS A 230 -15.82 17.16 4.12
N PHE A 231 -16.40 15.96 3.99
CA PHE A 231 -17.11 15.52 2.79
C PHE A 231 -18.58 15.98 2.72
N LYS A 232 -19.08 16.76 3.69
CA LYS A 232 -20.48 17.21 3.76
C LYS A 232 -20.99 17.81 2.43
N LYS A 233 -20.18 18.64 1.77
CA LYS A 233 -20.58 19.24 0.49
C LYS A 233 -20.73 18.20 -0.62
N ILE A 234 -19.83 17.24 -0.69
CA ILE A 234 -19.83 16.15 -1.67
C ILE A 234 -21.02 15.23 -1.42
N LEU A 235 -21.26 14.84 -0.16
CA LEU A 235 -22.37 13.97 0.24
C LEU A 235 -23.75 14.57 0.02
N ASN A 236 -23.86 15.89 -0.22
CA ASN A 236 -25.10 16.57 -0.56
C ASN A 236 -25.38 16.61 -2.08
N LEU A 237 -24.47 16.16 -2.92
CA LEU A 237 -24.67 16.06 -4.37
C LEU A 237 -25.73 14.98 -4.68
N ASP A 238 -26.32 15.08 -5.86
CA ASP A 238 -27.30 14.09 -6.35
C ASP A 238 -26.59 12.83 -6.89
N ALA A 239 -26.02 12.07 -5.96
CA ALA A 239 -25.32 10.82 -6.20
C ALA A 239 -25.62 9.81 -5.09
N ASN A 240 -25.33 8.53 -5.34
CA ASN A 240 -25.35 7.50 -4.31
C ASN A 240 -23.95 7.31 -3.75
N PHE A 241 -23.83 7.37 -2.44
CA PHE A 241 -22.55 7.20 -1.74
C PHE A 241 -22.52 5.89 -0.95
N PHE A 242 -21.44 5.14 -1.09
CA PHE A 242 -21.21 3.84 -0.48
C PHE A 242 -19.98 3.89 0.40
N CYS A 243 -20.12 3.67 1.71
CA CYS A 243 -18.99 3.48 2.61
C CYS A 243 -18.37 2.11 2.36
N LEU A 244 -17.12 2.08 1.97
CA LEU A 244 -16.36 0.84 1.70
C LEU A 244 -15.45 0.44 2.86
N GLN A 245 -15.07 1.39 3.75
CA GLN A 245 -14.16 1.10 4.86
C GLN A 245 -14.85 0.33 5.98
N ASN A 246 -14.15 -0.65 6.53
CA ASN A 246 -14.68 -1.54 7.57
C ASN A 246 -14.76 -0.90 8.97
N GLU A 247 -13.99 0.15 9.21
CA GLU A 247 -13.96 0.86 10.48
C GLU A 247 -14.34 2.32 10.28
N VAL A 248 -15.30 2.80 11.07
CA VAL A 248 -15.63 4.23 11.19
C VAL A 248 -15.13 4.71 12.54
N TRP A 249 -14.28 5.73 12.55
CA TRP A 249 -13.73 6.26 13.80
C TRP A 249 -14.83 6.88 14.67
N GLU A 250 -14.64 6.81 15.99
CA GLU A 250 -15.64 7.31 16.95
C GLU A 250 -16.02 8.77 16.69
N ASP A 251 -15.07 9.62 16.37
CA ASP A 251 -15.27 11.04 16.04
C ASP A 251 -16.15 11.24 14.79
N ASP A 252 -16.14 10.30 13.84
CA ASP A 252 -16.92 10.37 12.60
C ASP A 252 -18.32 9.76 12.74
N LEU A 253 -18.57 8.91 13.76
CA LEU A 253 -19.82 8.21 13.93
C LEU A 253 -21.06 9.12 14.01
N PRO A 254 -21.04 10.27 14.73
CA PRO A 254 -22.21 11.16 14.81
C PRO A 254 -22.62 11.72 13.45
N PHE A 255 -21.64 12.09 12.61
CA PHE A 255 -21.91 12.58 11.25
C PHE A 255 -22.27 11.43 10.30
N PHE A 256 -21.61 10.29 10.40
CA PHE A 256 -21.89 9.10 9.61
C PHE A 256 -23.34 8.64 9.74
N LYS A 257 -23.86 8.52 10.97
CA LYS A 257 -25.25 8.12 11.25
C LYS A 257 -26.30 9.09 10.69
N LYS A 258 -25.96 10.37 10.53
CA LYS A 258 -26.84 11.40 9.97
C LYS A 258 -26.69 11.56 8.45
N SER A 259 -25.67 10.97 7.86
CA SER A 259 -25.38 11.08 6.44
C SER A 259 -26.24 10.13 5.60
N LYS A 260 -26.28 10.37 4.28
CA LYS A 260 -26.91 9.48 3.30
C LYS A 260 -25.98 8.33 2.85
N LEU A 261 -24.85 8.16 3.51
CA LEU A 261 -23.81 7.21 3.15
C LEU A 261 -24.28 5.78 3.48
N LYS A 262 -24.42 4.93 2.46
CA LYS A 262 -24.83 3.53 2.62
C LYS A 262 -23.64 2.70 3.13
N ASN A 263 -23.80 2.02 4.26
CA ASN A 263 -22.71 1.26 4.89
C ASN A 263 -22.56 -0.13 4.29
N TYR A 264 -21.44 -0.36 3.62
CA TYR A 264 -21.01 -1.67 3.09
C TYR A 264 -19.66 -2.12 3.68
N GLY A 265 -19.09 -1.39 4.62
CA GLY A 265 -17.79 -1.72 5.22
C GLY A 265 -17.75 -3.04 6.00
N HIS A 266 -18.90 -3.61 6.34
CA HIS A 266 -19.02 -4.92 6.98
C HIS A 266 -18.79 -6.12 6.03
N LEU A 267 -18.75 -5.87 4.71
CA LEU A 267 -18.57 -6.92 3.73
C LEU A 267 -17.14 -7.47 3.75
N ASN A 268 -16.98 -8.73 3.39
CA ASN A 268 -15.66 -9.32 3.12
C ASN A 268 -15.05 -8.73 1.84
N LEU A 269 -13.74 -8.94 1.62
CA LEU A 269 -13.04 -8.34 0.48
C LEU A 269 -13.51 -8.83 -0.89
N LYS A 270 -14.04 -10.05 -1.01
CA LYS A 270 -14.62 -10.53 -2.28
C LYS A 270 -15.88 -9.75 -2.64
N ASP A 271 -16.76 -9.55 -1.66
CA ASP A 271 -17.99 -8.81 -1.86
C ASP A 271 -17.73 -7.31 -2.08
N ILE A 272 -16.79 -6.73 -1.33
CA ILE A 272 -16.34 -5.34 -1.58
C ILE A 272 -15.76 -5.19 -2.99
N THR A 273 -14.96 -6.14 -3.44
CA THR A 273 -14.39 -6.14 -4.80
C THR A 273 -15.50 -6.15 -5.86
N ALA A 274 -16.52 -6.98 -5.66
CA ALA A 274 -17.68 -7.05 -6.54
C ALA A 274 -18.56 -5.79 -6.48
N LEU A 275 -18.68 -5.16 -5.32
CA LEU A 275 -19.34 -3.85 -5.20
C LEU A 275 -18.55 -2.78 -5.95
N ILE A 276 -17.24 -2.66 -5.74
CA ILE A 276 -16.37 -1.70 -6.44
C ILE A 276 -16.49 -1.84 -7.95
N GLU A 277 -16.55 -3.06 -8.47
CA GLU A 277 -16.74 -3.33 -9.90
C GLU A 277 -18.02 -2.70 -10.47
N ASN A 278 -19.06 -2.51 -9.66
CA ASN A 278 -20.34 -1.94 -10.04
C ASN A 278 -20.46 -0.42 -9.76
N LEU A 279 -19.48 0.19 -9.09
CA LEU A 279 -19.47 1.62 -8.83
C LEU A 279 -18.86 2.39 -10.02
N ASP A 280 -19.21 3.66 -10.14
CA ASP A 280 -18.74 4.54 -11.22
C ASP A 280 -17.43 5.24 -10.84
N LEU A 281 -17.28 5.62 -9.56
CA LEU A 281 -16.13 6.35 -9.04
C LEU A 281 -15.77 5.85 -7.64
N ILE A 282 -14.48 5.74 -7.36
CA ILE A 282 -13.97 5.50 -6.01
C ILE A 282 -13.20 6.74 -5.55
N VAL A 283 -13.61 7.33 -4.43
CA VAL A 283 -12.87 8.42 -3.77
C VAL A 283 -12.28 7.85 -2.49
N THR A 284 -10.96 7.82 -2.40
CA THR A 284 -10.28 7.13 -1.31
C THR A 284 -8.99 7.83 -0.89
N VAL A 285 -8.70 7.83 0.41
CA VAL A 285 -7.34 8.09 0.89
C VAL A 285 -6.43 6.91 0.56
N ASP A 286 -5.11 7.06 0.74
CA ASP A 286 -4.13 6.01 0.43
C ASP A 286 -4.31 4.77 1.32
N THR A 287 -5.09 3.81 0.82
CA THR A 287 -5.46 2.56 1.50
C THR A 287 -5.50 1.38 0.53
N LEU A 288 -5.79 0.17 1.04
CA LEU A 288 -6.07 -1.02 0.25
C LEU A 288 -7.06 -0.75 -0.90
N PHE A 289 -8.10 0.04 -0.65
CA PHE A 289 -9.17 0.29 -1.63
C PHE A 289 -8.69 1.05 -2.86
N LEU A 290 -7.68 1.92 -2.71
CA LEU A 290 -7.05 2.59 -3.84
C LEU A 290 -6.41 1.58 -4.80
N HIS A 291 -5.63 0.64 -4.27
CA HIS A 291 -4.96 -0.39 -5.07
C HIS A 291 -5.96 -1.39 -5.65
N LEU A 292 -6.99 -1.75 -4.89
CA LEU A 292 -8.04 -2.66 -5.33
C LEU A 292 -8.86 -2.06 -6.48
N ALA A 293 -9.32 -0.82 -6.34
CA ALA A 293 -10.08 -0.12 -7.38
C ALA A 293 -9.23 0.09 -8.65
N SER A 294 -7.97 0.48 -8.50
CA SER A 294 -7.04 0.65 -9.63
C SER A 294 -6.79 -0.67 -10.37
N SER A 295 -6.67 -1.81 -9.65
CA SER A 295 -6.48 -3.12 -10.29
C SER A 295 -7.73 -3.62 -11.04
N LEU A 296 -8.90 -3.06 -10.74
CA LEU A 296 -10.15 -3.27 -11.46
C LEU A 296 -10.38 -2.24 -12.58
N ASN A 297 -9.39 -1.37 -12.88
CA ASN A 297 -9.51 -0.28 -13.84
C ASN A 297 -10.69 0.67 -13.56
N LYS A 298 -11.05 0.87 -12.27
CA LYS A 298 -12.11 1.81 -11.89
C LYS A 298 -11.58 3.23 -11.83
N GLU A 299 -12.40 4.18 -12.26
CA GLU A 299 -12.13 5.61 -12.03
C GLU A 299 -11.91 5.84 -10.54
N THR A 300 -10.74 6.36 -10.17
CA THR A 300 -10.34 6.44 -8.76
C THR A 300 -9.66 7.77 -8.46
N TRP A 301 -10.21 8.51 -7.51
CA TRP A 301 -9.60 9.74 -7.01
C TRP A 301 -8.86 9.45 -5.71
N ALA A 302 -7.54 9.52 -5.78
CA ALA A 302 -6.66 9.34 -4.63
C ALA A 302 -6.51 10.66 -3.86
N LEU A 303 -6.95 10.68 -2.62
CA LEU A 303 -6.76 11.83 -1.71
C LEU A 303 -5.46 11.61 -0.93
N LEU A 304 -4.39 12.24 -1.40
CA LEU A 304 -3.06 12.08 -0.84
C LEU A 304 -2.77 13.17 0.21
N CYS A 305 -2.02 12.80 1.25
CA CYS A 305 -1.48 13.76 2.21
C CYS A 305 -0.31 14.55 1.58
N ILE A 306 0.14 15.60 2.26
CA ILE A 306 1.22 16.47 1.78
C ILE A 306 2.56 15.74 1.62
N ASP A 307 2.77 14.68 2.40
CA ASP A 307 3.91 13.78 2.33
C ASP A 307 3.40 12.36 2.01
N PRO A 308 3.03 12.09 0.74
CA PRO A 308 2.48 10.80 0.38
C PRO A 308 3.56 9.72 0.31
N ASP A 309 3.13 8.48 0.25
CA ASP A 309 4.04 7.35 0.07
C ASP A 309 4.86 7.51 -1.23
N TRP A 310 6.09 7.00 -1.23
CA TRP A 310 7.02 7.07 -2.37
C TRP A 310 6.42 6.56 -3.68
N ARG A 311 5.44 5.67 -3.61
CA ARG A 311 4.75 5.10 -4.78
C ARG A 311 4.01 6.14 -5.63
N TRP A 312 3.67 7.27 -5.03
CA TRP A 312 2.96 8.37 -5.70
C TRP A 312 3.92 9.39 -6.33
N GLY A 313 5.21 9.33 -6.00
CA GLY A 313 6.23 10.24 -6.54
C GLY A 313 6.01 11.70 -6.19
N GLU A 314 6.78 12.58 -6.83
CA GLU A 314 6.52 14.03 -6.79
C GLU A 314 5.31 14.35 -7.66
N LEU A 315 4.26 14.93 -7.09
CA LEU A 315 2.98 15.24 -7.77
C LEU A 315 3.11 16.10 -9.04
N ASN A 316 4.22 16.75 -9.24
CA ASN A 316 4.50 17.59 -10.40
C ASN A 316 5.15 16.86 -11.60
N LYS A 317 5.31 15.54 -11.52
CA LYS A 317 5.96 14.72 -12.56
C LYS A 317 5.03 13.71 -13.23
N PHE A 318 3.74 13.78 -12.94
CA PHE A 318 2.70 12.92 -13.53
C PHE A 318 1.70 13.73 -14.33
#